data_28904edbd2acded346aeac63e64ee9fb
#
_entry.id   28904edbd2acded346aeac63e64ee9fb
#
_cell.length_a   1.000
_cell.length_b   1.000
_cell.length_c   1.000
_cell.angle_alpha   90.00
_cell.angle_beta   90.00
_cell.angle_gamma   90.00
#
_symmetry.space_group_name_H-M   'P 1'
#
loop_
_entity.id
_entity.type
_entity.pdbx_description
1 polymer ?
#
loop_
_entity_poly.entity_id
_entity_poly.type
_entity_poly.pdbx_seq_one_letter_code
_entity_poly.pdbx_strand_id
1 'polypeptide(L)'
;METTAPKLKEDHAMTAARVMKRSRTKNSADTLSAQAAKSVGARLRAIRKAQKVTLVEVAESAGVDIATISRMETGKMTGTLESHVKLATALGVKLTELYAGIEEVRVKDAVSVQLPSQRSDVYVHEAGKSSMTMLTTNILKKKLMPVLIAIEPGGATHQEETRVGTEKFLYVLEGALEAHVGETIHQLKRGSSLYLDASIPHRLKNPGDRPVSCLCVVTPPVL
;
A
#
# COMPACT_ATOMS: atom_id res chain seq x y z
N MET A 1 25.49 -32.48 51.88
CA MET A 1 25.81 -31.13 51.40
C MET A 1 24.89 -30.83 50.23
N GLU A 2 23.75 -30.25 50.53
CA GLU A 2 22.73 -29.84 49.55
C GLU A 2 23.12 -28.45 49.02
N THR A 3 23.19 -28.33 47.70
CA THR A 3 23.42 -27.04 47.05
C THR A 3 22.16 -26.57 46.43
N THR A 4 21.55 -25.60 47.05
CA THR A 4 20.31 -24.93 46.63
C THR A 4 20.61 -24.03 45.46
N ALA A 5 19.98 -24.26 44.30
CA ALA A 5 19.98 -23.36 43.14
C ALA A 5 18.90 -22.28 43.30
N PRO A 6 19.14 -21.03 42.93
CA PRO A 6 18.21 -19.94 43.20
C PRO A 6 17.03 -19.85 42.20
N LYS A 7 15.83 -19.71 42.75
CA LYS A 7 14.57 -19.33 42.09
C LYS A 7 14.65 -17.89 41.59
N LEU A 8 15.17 -17.63 40.40
CA LEU A 8 15.24 -16.28 39.85
C LEU A 8 14.88 -16.19 38.35
N LYS A 9 14.14 -17.17 37.80
CA LYS A 9 13.72 -17.17 36.38
C LYS A 9 12.23 -17.09 36.12
N GLU A 10 11.36 -17.16 37.12
CA GLU A 10 9.91 -17.12 36.90
C GLU A 10 9.27 -15.72 36.98
N ASP A 11 9.89 -14.76 37.64
CA ASP A 11 9.32 -13.41 37.77
C ASP A 11 9.46 -12.51 36.53
N HIS A 12 10.42 -12.78 35.65
CA HIS A 12 10.60 -12.00 34.43
C HIS A 12 9.64 -12.36 33.30
N ALA A 13 9.14 -13.59 33.27
CA ALA A 13 8.18 -14.05 32.25
C ALA A 13 6.76 -13.53 32.52
N MET A 14 6.36 -13.38 33.79
CA MET A 14 5.03 -12.85 34.13
C MET A 14 4.91 -11.34 33.97
N THR A 15 5.99 -10.59 34.08
CA THR A 15 5.99 -9.13 33.89
C THR A 15 5.88 -8.76 32.40
N ALA A 16 6.54 -9.51 31.50
CA ALA A 16 6.44 -9.31 30.06
C ALA A 16 5.04 -9.61 29.49
N ALA A 17 4.36 -10.65 30.00
CA ALA A 17 3.01 -11.02 29.57
C ALA A 17 1.93 -10.02 30.05
N ARG A 18 2.18 -9.29 31.13
CA ARG A 18 1.22 -8.30 31.68
C ARG A 18 1.32 -6.93 31.01
N VAL A 19 2.46 -6.59 30.42
CA VAL A 19 2.65 -5.36 29.62
C VAL A 19 2.07 -5.50 28.21
N MET A 20 2.04 -6.71 27.64
CA MET A 20 1.44 -6.96 26.32
C MET A 20 -0.09 -6.93 26.26
N LYS A 21 -0.79 -6.86 27.40
CA LYS A 21 -2.27 -6.89 27.44
C LYS A 21 -2.94 -5.52 27.48
N ARG A 22 -2.23 -4.41 27.26
CA ARG A 22 -2.79 -3.04 27.30
C ARG A 22 -2.31 -2.07 26.23
N SER A 23 -1.95 -2.51 25.05
CA SER A 23 -2.03 -1.65 23.86
C SER A 23 -3.15 -2.20 22.96
N ARG A 24 -4.37 -1.81 23.26
CA ARG A 24 -5.45 -1.84 22.30
C ARG A 24 -5.01 -0.94 21.17
N THR A 25 -4.44 -1.51 20.13
CA THR A 25 -4.21 -0.83 18.86
C THR A 25 -5.55 -0.27 18.43
N LYS A 26 -5.76 1.04 18.59
CA LYS A 26 -6.82 1.76 17.89
C LYS A 26 -6.61 1.39 16.43
N ASN A 27 -7.60 0.73 15.85
CA ASN A 27 -7.55 0.24 14.49
C ASN A 27 -7.06 1.38 13.59
N SER A 28 -6.00 1.15 12.84
CA SER A 28 -5.45 2.13 11.90
C SER A 28 -6.52 2.61 10.89
N ALA A 29 -7.52 1.77 10.60
CA ALA A 29 -8.69 2.10 9.81
C ALA A 29 -9.57 3.18 10.44
N ASP A 30 -9.82 3.13 11.77
CA ASP A 30 -10.62 4.14 12.47
C ASP A 30 -9.90 5.49 12.53
N THR A 31 -8.58 5.47 12.62
CA THR A 31 -7.77 6.69 12.60
C THR A 31 -7.74 7.32 11.22
N LEU A 32 -7.65 6.52 10.15
CA LEU A 32 -7.69 6.98 8.75
C LEU A 32 -9.07 7.52 8.38
N SER A 33 -10.15 6.86 8.78
CA SER A 33 -11.51 7.33 8.53
C SER A 33 -11.81 8.64 9.25
N ALA A 34 -11.37 8.79 10.50
CA ALA A 34 -11.50 10.03 11.25
C ALA A 34 -10.66 11.19 10.67
N GLN A 35 -9.52 10.89 10.10
CA GLN A 35 -8.65 11.89 9.48
C GLN A 35 -9.16 12.30 8.10
N ALA A 36 -9.70 11.37 7.32
CA ALA A 36 -10.40 11.64 6.07
C ALA A 36 -11.66 12.48 6.31
N ALA A 37 -12.45 12.16 7.34
CA ALA A 37 -13.61 12.95 7.74
C ALA A 37 -13.25 14.42 8.05
N LYS A 38 -12.17 14.64 8.79
CA LYS A 38 -11.68 15.99 9.10
C LYS A 38 -11.23 16.74 7.84
N SER A 39 -10.62 16.06 6.86
CA SER A 39 -10.15 16.71 5.63
C SER A 39 -11.30 17.06 4.70
N VAL A 40 -12.32 16.19 4.53
CA VAL A 40 -13.54 16.50 3.74
C VAL A 40 -14.29 17.67 4.35
N GLY A 41 -14.54 17.63 5.65
CA GLY A 41 -15.24 18.72 6.36
C GLY A 41 -14.51 20.06 6.27
N ALA A 42 -13.18 20.05 6.44
CA ALA A 42 -12.36 21.25 6.29
C ALA A 42 -12.42 21.79 4.84
N ARG A 43 -12.42 20.91 3.84
CA ARG A 43 -12.52 21.30 2.44
C ARG A 43 -13.90 21.87 2.12
N LEU A 44 -14.97 21.22 2.57
CA LEU A 44 -16.33 21.73 2.47
C LEU A 44 -16.45 23.15 3.01
N ARG A 45 -15.92 23.37 4.24
CA ARG A 45 -15.91 24.71 4.88
C ARG A 45 -15.10 25.72 4.06
N ALA A 46 -13.96 25.32 3.51
CA ALA A 46 -13.11 26.21 2.72
C ALA A 46 -13.82 26.65 1.43
N ILE A 47 -14.46 25.74 0.71
CA ILE A 47 -15.23 26.01 -0.52
C ILE A 47 -16.40 26.96 -0.19
N ARG A 48 -17.20 26.61 0.81
CA ARG A 48 -18.34 27.45 1.23
C ARG A 48 -17.91 28.87 1.58
N LYS A 49 -16.84 29.02 2.39
CA LYS A 49 -16.32 30.34 2.76
C LYS A 49 -15.76 31.14 1.58
N ALA A 50 -15.08 30.46 0.64
CA ALA A 50 -14.57 31.11 -0.58
C ALA A 50 -15.71 31.68 -1.43
N GLN A 51 -16.85 30.99 -1.47
CA GLN A 51 -18.06 31.44 -2.14
C GLN A 51 -18.89 32.43 -1.32
N LYS A 52 -18.49 32.72 -0.06
CA LYS A 52 -19.20 33.60 0.88
C LYS A 52 -20.62 33.17 1.21
N VAL A 53 -20.91 31.86 1.10
CA VAL A 53 -22.23 31.28 1.37
C VAL A 53 -22.32 30.89 2.86
N THR A 54 -23.46 31.12 3.48
CA THR A 54 -23.73 30.75 4.90
C THR A 54 -24.08 29.27 5.04
N LEU A 55 -24.03 28.76 6.27
CA LEU A 55 -24.49 27.38 6.56
C LEU A 55 -25.98 27.19 6.25
N VAL A 56 -26.78 28.23 6.46
CA VAL A 56 -28.24 28.21 6.20
C VAL A 56 -28.50 28.05 4.71
N GLU A 57 -27.90 28.88 3.88
CA GLU A 57 -28.07 28.85 2.42
C GLU A 57 -27.64 27.50 1.83
N VAL A 58 -26.52 26.94 2.30
CA VAL A 58 -26.08 25.61 1.83
C VAL A 58 -27.05 24.52 2.30
N ALA A 59 -27.57 24.61 3.53
CA ALA A 59 -28.51 23.66 4.09
C ALA A 59 -29.81 23.62 3.28
N GLU A 60 -30.35 24.78 2.97
CA GLU A 60 -31.56 24.94 2.15
C GLU A 60 -31.34 24.41 0.72
N SER A 61 -30.24 24.83 0.08
CA SER A 61 -29.93 24.39 -1.29
C SER A 61 -29.62 22.89 -1.40
N ALA A 62 -28.96 22.31 -0.39
CA ALA A 62 -28.58 20.89 -0.39
C ALA A 62 -29.69 19.97 0.15
N GLY A 63 -30.69 20.49 0.85
CA GLY A 63 -31.66 19.68 1.59
C GLY A 63 -30.96 18.84 2.68
N VAL A 64 -29.95 19.40 3.37
CA VAL A 64 -29.20 18.76 4.44
C VAL A 64 -29.30 19.63 5.69
N ASP A 65 -29.58 19.02 6.83
CA ASP A 65 -29.72 19.73 8.10
C ASP A 65 -28.46 20.53 8.48
N ILE A 66 -28.66 21.79 8.96
CA ILE A 66 -27.59 22.71 9.34
C ILE A 66 -26.65 22.11 10.37
N ALA A 67 -27.19 21.41 11.39
CA ALA A 67 -26.39 20.80 12.44
C ALA A 67 -25.52 19.67 11.88
N THR A 68 -26.01 18.95 10.87
CA THR A 68 -25.26 17.92 10.13
C THR A 68 -24.09 18.55 9.39
N ILE A 69 -24.31 19.62 8.62
CA ILE A 69 -23.26 20.33 7.88
C ILE A 69 -22.21 20.88 8.85
N SER A 70 -22.64 21.51 9.95
CA SER A 70 -21.75 22.06 10.97
C SER A 70 -20.87 20.98 11.62
N ARG A 71 -21.43 19.80 11.92
CA ARG A 71 -20.67 18.65 12.45
C ARG A 71 -19.68 18.09 11.42
N MET A 72 -20.06 18.07 10.15
CA MET A 72 -19.17 17.67 9.07
C MET A 72 -18.00 18.66 8.94
N GLU A 73 -18.27 19.98 8.86
CA GLU A 73 -17.23 21.02 8.74
C GLU A 73 -16.26 21.05 9.93
N THR A 74 -16.73 20.64 11.12
CA THR A 74 -15.89 20.55 12.32
C THR A 74 -15.24 19.19 12.52
N GLY A 75 -15.44 18.24 11.59
CA GLY A 75 -14.88 16.90 11.64
C GLY A 75 -15.45 16.02 12.74
N LYS A 76 -16.58 16.39 13.33
CA LYS A 76 -17.30 15.61 14.35
C LYS A 76 -18.16 14.51 13.73
N MET A 77 -18.38 14.56 12.42
CA MET A 77 -19.16 13.61 11.65
C MET A 77 -18.62 13.53 10.22
N THR A 78 -18.64 12.35 9.62
CA THR A 78 -18.17 12.15 8.23
C THR A 78 -19.25 12.49 7.21
N GLY A 79 -20.53 12.30 7.54
CA GLY A 79 -21.61 12.32 6.56
C GLY A 79 -21.69 11.04 5.72
N THR A 80 -22.76 10.91 4.94
CA THR A 80 -22.91 9.85 3.93
C THR A 80 -22.44 10.34 2.57
N LEU A 81 -22.14 9.43 1.64
CA LEU A 81 -21.82 9.80 0.26
C LEU A 81 -22.93 10.63 -0.38
N GLU A 82 -24.20 10.28 -0.11
CA GLU A 82 -25.36 11.04 -0.57
C GLU A 82 -25.34 12.49 -0.08
N SER A 83 -25.03 12.70 1.21
CA SER A 83 -24.89 14.05 1.77
C SER A 83 -23.77 14.83 1.06
N HIS A 84 -22.64 14.17 0.78
CA HIS A 84 -21.52 14.81 0.08
C HIS A 84 -21.89 15.19 -1.37
N VAL A 85 -22.63 14.33 -2.07
CA VAL A 85 -23.14 14.64 -3.43
C VAL A 85 -24.06 15.85 -3.39
N LYS A 86 -25.04 15.88 -2.47
CA LYS A 86 -25.98 17.00 -2.30
C LYS A 86 -25.24 18.31 -2.00
N LEU A 87 -24.25 18.27 -1.11
CA LEU A 87 -23.46 19.45 -0.73
C LEU A 87 -22.56 19.94 -1.88
N ALA A 88 -21.92 19.02 -2.62
CA ALA A 88 -21.14 19.36 -3.80
C ALA A 88 -22.00 20.04 -4.88
N THR A 89 -23.19 19.49 -5.15
CA THR A 89 -24.16 20.06 -6.09
C THR A 89 -24.62 21.44 -5.66
N ALA A 90 -24.98 21.62 -4.37
CA ALA A 90 -25.41 22.91 -3.83
C ALA A 90 -24.33 23.99 -3.90
N LEU A 91 -23.05 23.60 -3.77
CA LEU A 91 -21.92 24.51 -3.91
C LEU A 91 -21.41 24.65 -5.36
N GLY A 92 -22.04 23.98 -6.35
CA GLY A 92 -21.63 24.05 -7.76
C GLY A 92 -20.23 23.49 -8.03
N VAL A 93 -19.75 22.54 -7.22
CA VAL A 93 -18.44 21.90 -7.37
C VAL A 93 -18.59 20.41 -7.67
N LYS A 94 -17.56 19.82 -8.26
CA LYS A 94 -17.51 18.37 -8.47
C LYS A 94 -17.29 17.67 -7.12
N LEU A 95 -17.89 16.49 -6.93
CA LEU A 95 -17.65 15.67 -5.74
C LEU A 95 -16.14 15.42 -5.50
N THR A 96 -15.39 15.23 -6.58
CA THR A 96 -13.91 15.06 -6.52
C THR A 96 -13.20 16.26 -5.90
N GLU A 97 -13.77 17.46 -5.98
CA GLU A 97 -13.19 18.65 -5.34
C GLU A 97 -13.36 18.66 -3.83
N LEU A 98 -14.45 18.07 -3.30
CA LEU A 98 -14.60 17.86 -1.86
C LEU A 98 -13.60 16.86 -1.32
N TYR A 99 -13.18 15.89 -2.15
CA TYR A 99 -12.23 14.85 -1.79
C TYR A 99 -10.80 15.19 -2.20
N ALA A 100 -10.57 16.32 -2.89
CA ALA A 100 -9.24 16.79 -3.24
C ALA A 100 -8.39 17.04 -1.98
N GLY A 101 -7.19 16.49 -1.94
CA GLY A 101 -6.29 16.56 -0.77
C GLY A 101 -6.51 15.46 0.28
N ILE A 102 -7.49 14.57 0.12
CA ILE A 102 -7.57 13.38 1.00
C ILE A 102 -6.44 12.41 0.69
N GLU A 103 -6.00 12.36 -0.57
CA GLU A 103 -4.81 11.61 -0.99
C GLU A 103 -3.51 12.19 -0.41
N GLU A 104 -3.53 13.46 0.01
CA GLU A 104 -2.43 14.12 0.75
C GLU A 104 -2.49 13.91 2.26
N VAL A 105 -3.27 12.99 2.80
CA VAL A 105 -2.97 12.45 4.12
C VAL A 105 -1.56 11.86 3.97
N ARG A 106 -0.57 12.70 4.23
CA ARG A 106 0.85 12.36 4.25
C ARG A 106 0.93 11.03 4.96
N VAL A 107 1.13 10.01 4.19
CA VAL A 107 1.44 8.69 4.68
C VAL A 107 2.59 8.92 5.65
N LYS A 108 2.40 8.63 6.93
CA LYS A 108 3.48 8.66 7.94
C LYS A 108 4.67 7.80 7.51
N ASP A 109 4.56 7.11 6.42
CA ASP A 109 5.53 6.22 5.78
C ASP A 109 6.15 6.83 4.52
N ALA A 110 6.48 8.14 4.52
CA ALA A 110 7.28 8.73 3.45
C ALA A 110 8.65 8.03 3.33
N VAL A 111 9.12 7.49 4.44
CA VAL A 111 10.32 6.64 4.52
C VAL A 111 9.93 5.30 5.11
N SER A 112 10.30 4.21 4.45
CA SER A 112 10.09 2.85 4.92
C SER A 112 11.44 2.12 4.82
N VAL A 113 11.92 1.61 5.94
CA VAL A 113 13.12 0.78 6.01
C VAL A 113 12.69 -0.64 6.35
N GLN A 114 13.13 -1.60 5.55
CA GLN A 114 12.90 -3.02 5.80
C GLN A 114 14.24 -3.75 5.85
N LEU A 115 14.59 -4.22 7.03
CA LEU A 115 15.80 -5.01 7.24
C LEU A 115 15.62 -6.45 6.71
N PRO A 116 16.69 -7.12 6.29
CA PRO A 116 16.60 -8.51 5.81
C PRO A 116 15.90 -9.46 6.79
N SER A 117 16.11 -9.28 8.10
CA SER A 117 15.47 -10.06 9.17
C SER A 117 13.98 -9.83 9.34
N GLN A 118 13.43 -8.78 8.72
CA GLN A 118 12.02 -8.38 8.82
C GLN A 118 11.20 -8.75 7.57
N ARG A 119 11.84 -9.39 6.59
CA ARG A 119 11.18 -9.83 5.35
C ARG A 119 10.36 -11.07 5.66
N SER A 120 9.03 -10.93 5.64
CA SER A 120 8.09 -12.02 5.92
C SER A 120 7.25 -12.42 4.71
N ASP A 121 7.11 -11.53 3.74
CA ASP A 121 6.21 -11.73 2.63
C ASP A 121 6.97 -12.36 1.45
N VAL A 122 7.04 -13.68 1.47
CA VAL A 122 7.61 -14.46 0.38
C VAL A 122 6.47 -15.19 -0.33
N TYR A 123 6.24 -14.85 -1.58
CA TYR A 123 5.38 -15.65 -2.45
C TYR A 123 6.23 -16.75 -3.09
N VAL A 124 5.85 -18.02 -2.87
CA VAL A 124 6.54 -19.18 -3.43
C VAL A 124 5.69 -19.83 -4.50
N HIS A 125 6.25 -19.95 -5.68
CA HIS A 125 5.69 -20.72 -6.78
C HIS A 125 6.43 -22.07 -6.87
N GLU A 126 5.93 -23.07 -6.13
CA GLU A 126 6.60 -24.39 -6.02
C GLU A 126 6.78 -25.09 -7.37
N ALA A 127 5.71 -25.13 -8.20
CA ALA A 127 5.77 -25.74 -9.52
C ALA A 127 6.77 -25.06 -10.45
N GLY A 128 6.93 -23.74 -10.34
CA GLY A 128 7.88 -22.95 -11.12
C GLY A 128 9.25 -22.81 -10.48
N LYS A 129 9.47 -23.37 -9.29
CA LYS A 129 10.73 -23.24 -8.56
C LYS A 129 11.19 -21.79 -8.45
N SER A 130 10.28 -20.90 -8.15
CA SER A 130 10.57 -19.47 -8.03
C SER A 130 9.92 -18.86 -6.79
N SER A 131 10.50 -17.80 -6.28
CA SER A 131 9.98 -17.04 -5.15
C SER A 131 10.11 -15.55 -5.37
N MET A 132 9.18 -14.79 -4.77
CA MET A 132 9.21 -13.34 -4.75
C MET A 132 9.16 -12.85 -3.31
N THR A 133 10.09 -11.96 -2.96
CA THR A 133 10.15 -11.33 -1.64
C THR A 133 9.87 -9.84 -1.79
N MET A 134 8.87 -9.34 -1.09
CA MET A 134 8.57 -7.90 -1.05
C MET A 134 9.67 -7.14 -0.33
N LEU A 135 10.15 -6.05 -0.94
CA LEU A 135 11.20 -5.20 -0.38
C LEU A 135 10.64 -3.91 0.26
N THR A 136 9.33 -3.80 0.36
CA THR A 136 8.64 -2.69 1.04
C THR A 136 7.35 -3.18 1.67
N THR A 137 6.87 -2.46 2.68
CA THR A 137 5.58 -2.70 3.33
C THR A 137 4.51 -1.74 2.84
N ASN A 138 3.24 -2.01 3.16
CA ASN A 138 2.10 -1.15 2.81
C ASN A 138 2.01 -0.81 1.30
N ILE A 139 2.18 -1.81 0.46
CA ILE A 139 2.30 -1.70 -1.01
C ILE A 139 1.18 -0.86 -1.62
N LEU A 140 -0.08 -1.06 -1.19
CA LEU A 140 -1.24 -0.32 -1.69
C LEU A 140 -1.18 1.20 -1.48
N LYS A 141 -0.27 1.66 -0.60
CA LYS A 141 -0.03 3.09 -0.34
C LYS A 141 1.22 3.63 -1.03
N LYS A 142 1.90 2.81 -1.80
CA LYS A 142 3.13 3.17 -2.50
C LYS A 142 2.87 3.32 -4.00
N LYS A 143 3.75 4.02 -4.68
CA LYS A 143 3.73 4.12 -6.15
C LYS A 143 4.58 3.04 -6.80
N LEU A 144 5.52 2.50 -6.07
CA LEU A 144 6.45 1.48 -6.52
C LEU A 144 6.31 0.22 -5.66
N MET A 145 6.38 -0.94 -6.29
CA MET A 145 6.43 -2.25 -5.67
C MET A 145 7.76 -2.93 -6.00
N PRO A 146 8.82 -2.70 -5.23
CA PRO A 146 10.08 -3.39 -5.40
C PRO A 146 9.99 -4.80 -4.82
N VAL A 147 10.38 -5.79 -5.62
CA VAL A 147 10.43 -7.21 -5.24
C VAL A 147 11.76 -7.82 -5.62
N LEU A 148 12.24 -8.75 -4.82
CA LEU A 148 13.34 -9.62 -5.15
C LEU A 148 12.77 -10.94 -5.67
N ILE A 149 13.16 -11.33 -6.88
CA ILE A 149 12.75 -12.58 -7.51
C ILE A 149 13.94 -13.51 -7.47
N ALA A 150 13.75 -14.73 -6.97
CA ALA A 150 14.70 -15.81 -7.04
C ALA A 150 14.10 -16.95 -7.86
N ILE A 151 14.92 -17.54 -8.76
CA ILE A 151 14.50 -18.64 -9.64
C ILE A 151 15.57 -19.73 -9.59
N GLU A 152 15.17 -20.91 -9.10
CA GLU A 152 16.05 -22.06 -9.04
C GLU A 152 16.39 -22.62 -10.44
N PRO A 153 17.43 -23.45 -10.59
CA PRO A 153 17.78 -24.08 -11.85
C PRO A 153 16.60 -24.79 -12.53
N GLY A 154 16.39 -24.47 -13.81
CA GLY A 154 15.28 -24.96 -14.62
C GLY A 154 13.91 -24.41 -14.22
N GLY A 155 13.84 -23.46 -13.28
CA GLY A 155 12.61 -22.83 -12.83
C GLY A 155 12.15 -21.68 -13.70
N ALA A 156 10.92 -21.21 -13.45
CA ALA A 156 10.33 -20.05 -14.12
C ALA A 156 9.29 -19.38 -13.22
N THR A 157 9.06 -18.09 -13.42
CA THR A 157 7.89 -17.42 -12.86
C THR A 157 6.62 -17.86 -13.56
N HIS A 158 5.45 -17.56 -12.99
CA HIS A 158 4.19 -17.64 -13.73
C HIS A 158 4.28 -16.75 -14.99
N GLN A 159 3.47 -17.06 -15.98
CA GLN A 159 3.19 -16.10 -17.03
C GLN A 159 2.27 -15.03 -16.45
N GLU A 160 2.71 -13.80 -16.57
CA GLU A 160 2.03 -12.63 -16.07
C GLU A 160 1.61 -11.72 -17.21
N GLU A 161 0.43 -11.15 -17.06
CA GLU A 161 -0.11 -10.09 -17.90
C GLU A 161 -0.90 -9.18 -16.98
N THR A 162 -0.58 -7.91 -16.95
CA THR A 162 -1.22 -6.95 -16.05
C THR A 162 -2.05 -5.94 -16.83
N ARG A 163 -2.76 -5.07 -16.13
CA ARG A 163 -3.52 -4.01 -16.77
C ARG A 163 -2.61 -3.03 -17.52
N VAL A 164 -3.14 -2.46 -18.59
CA VAL A 164 -2.47 -1.38 -19.35
C VAL A 164 -2.07 -0.24 -18.41
N GLY A 165 -0.87 0.30 -18.62
CA GLY A 165 -0.29 1.34 -17.78
C GLY A 165 0.48 0.81 -16.56
N THR A 166 0.68 -0.50 -16.48
CA THR A 166 1.60 -1.11 -15.52
C THR A 166 2.95 -1.32 -16.17
N GLU A 167 3.99 -0.81 -15.54
CA GLU A 167 5.36 -0.90 -16.02
C GLU A 167 6.20 -1.77 -15.09
N LYS A 168 7.16 -2.51 -15.63
CA LYS A 168 8.13 -3.29 -14.88
C LYS A 168 9.55 -2.93 -15.29
N PHE A 169 10.41 -2.79 -14.30
CA PHE A 169 11.85 -2.69 -14.46
C PHE A 169 12.50 -3.87 -13.75
N LEU A 170 13.39 -4.57 -14.44
CA LEU A 170 14.18 -5.66 -13.91
C LEU A 170 15.67 -5.31 -13.95
N TYR A 171 16.41 -5.77 -12.93
CA TYR A 171 17.86 -5.72 -12.89
C TYR A 171 18.40 -7.05 -12.37
N VAL A 172 19.22 -7.73 -13.14
CA VAL A 172 19.80 -9.03 -12.78
C VAL A 172 20.94 -8.84 -11.79
N LEU A 173 20.76 -9.35 -10.57
CA LEU A 173 21.75 -9.28 -9.49
C LEU A 173 22.75 -10.43 -9.58
N GLU A 174 22.27 -11.65 -9.85
CA GLU A 174 23.07 -12.86 -9.93
C GLU A 174 22.54 -13.80 -10.99
N GLY A 175 23.47 -14.55 -11.63
CA GLY A 175 23.15 -15.55 -12.65
C GLY A 175 22.80 -14.96 -14.01
N ALA A 176 22.09 -15.75 -14.80
CA ALA A 176 21.56 -15.39 -16.11
C ALA A 176 20.16 -15.97 -16.29
N LEU A 177 19.25 -15.22 -16.91
CA LEU A 177 17.87 -15.62 -17.13
C LEU A 177 17.41 -15.27 -18.55
N GLU A 178 16.34 -15.93 -18.97
CA GLU A 178 15.56 -15.59 -20.14
C GLU A 178 14.33 -14.80 -19.71
N ALA A 179 14.13 -13.62 -20.29
CA ALA A 179 12.87 -12.89 -20.18
C ALA A 179 12.07 -13.13 -21.47
N HIS A 180 10.99 -13.88 -21.34
CA HIS A 180 10.03 -14.11 -22.43
C HIS A 180 9.00 -12.99 -22.36
N VAL A 181 8.95 -12.13 -23.38
CA VAL A 181 8.03 -10.98 -23.47
C VAL A 181 7.32 -11.05 -24.82
N GLY A 182 6.02 -11.35 -24.79
CA GLY A 182 5.28 -11.71 -25.99
C GLY A 182 5.96 -12.91 -26.69
N GLU A 183 6.30 -12.75 -27.95
CA GLU A 183 6.97 -13.77 -28.75
C GLU A 183 8.52 -13.67 -28.71
N THR A 184 9.06 -12.67 -28.00
CA THR A 184 10.51 -12.40 -27.98
C THR A 184 11.14 -12.93 -26.70
N ILE A 185 12.34 -13.54 -26.84
CA ILE A 185 13.16 -14.02 -25.74
C ILE A 185 14.39 -13.12 -25.62
N HIS A 186 14.54 -12.47 -24.46
CA HIS A 186 15.70 -11.65 -24.15
C HIS A 186 16.62 -12.41 -23.19
N GLN A 187 17.88 -12.61 -23.59
CA GLN A 187 18.91 -13.21 -22.75
C GLN A 187 19.51 -12.14 -21.83
N LEU A 188 19.35 -12.29 -20.53
CA LEU A 188 19.82 -11.33 -19.53
C LEU A 188 20.83 -12.00 -18.60
N LYS A 189 21.99 -11.37 -18.43
CA LYS A 189 23.04 -11.80 -17.51
C LYS A 189 23.19 -10.82 -16.36
N ARG A 190 23.95 -11.17 -15.34
CA ARG A 190 24.28 -10.27 -14.24
C ARG A 190 24.65 -8.86 -14.75
N GLY A 191 24.03 -7.83 -14.17
CA GLY A 191 24.18 -6.43 -14.56
C GLY A 191 23.31 -5.98 -15.73
N SER A 192 22.58 -6.89 -16.39
CA SER A 192 21.60 -6.52 -17.42
C SER A 192 20.35 -5.94 -16.77
N SER A 193 19.71 -5.01 -17.46
CA SER A 193 18.40 -4.48 -17.13
C SER A 193 17.40 -4.66 -18.25
N LEU A 194 16.13 -4.77 -17.91
CA LEU A 194 15.01 -4.82 -18.85
C LEU A 194 13.90 -3.91 -18.31
N TYR A 195 13.36 -3.09 -19.19
CA TYR A 195 12.11 -2.36 -18.96
C TYR A 195 11.05 -2.94 -19.90
N LEU A 196 9.84 -3.13 -19.40
CA LEU A 196 8.71 -3.59 -20.21
C LEU A 196 7.39 -2.98 -19.75
N ASP A 197 6.47 -2.80 -20.70
CA ASP A 197 5.05 -2.65 -20.44
C ASP A 197 4.50 -4.01 -19.99
N ALA A 198 4.05 -4.08 -18.75
CA ALA A 198 3.63 -5.33 -18.13
C ALA A 198 2.25 -5.82 -18.60
N SER A 199 1.57 -5.08 -19.47
CA SER A 199 0.38 -5.56 -20.19
C SER A 199 0.72 -6.54 -21.31
N ILE A 200 2.01 -6.65 -21.68
CA ILE A 200 2.48 -7.68 -22.61
C ILE A 200 2.66 -8.97 -21.80
N PRO A 201 2.11 -10.12 -22.26
CA PRO A 201 2.32 -11.40 -21.59
C PRO A 201 3.82 -11.70 -21.44
N HIS A 202 4.26 -11.97 -20.22
CA HIS A 202 5.69 -12.16 -19.94
C HIS A 202 5.94 -13.14 -18.80
N ARG A 203 7.12 -13.78 -18.82
CA ARG A 203 7.64 -14.62 -17.73
C ARG A 203 9.16 -14.59 -17.72
N LEU A 204 9.74 -14.92 -16.58
CA LEU A 204 11.18 -15.11 -16.42
C LEU A 204 11.48 -16.59 -16.27
N LYS A 205 12.56 -17.07 -16.91
CA LYS A 205 13.00 -18.45 -16.85
C LYS A 205 14.48 -18.52 -16.54
N ASN A 206 14.87 -19.44 -15.70
CA ASN A 206 16.26 -19.78 -15.46
C ASN A 206 16.63 -21.07 -16.23
N PRO A 207 17.28 -20.98 -17.39
CA PRO A 207 17.70 -22.15 -18.16
C PRO A 207 19.01 -22.76 -17.63
N GLY A 208 19.68 -22.09 -16.70
CA GLY A 208 21.00 -22.48 -16.18
C GLY A 208 20.97 -23.50 -15.07
N ASP A 209 22.14 -23.79 -14.54
CA ASP A 209 22.42 -24.77 -13.48
C ASP A 209 22.62 -24.12 -12.10
N ARG A 210 22.53 -22.80 -12.00
CA ARG A 210 22.68 -22.02 -10.78
C ARG A 210 21.46 -21.16 -10.53
N PRO A 211 21.12 -20.87 -9.27
CA PRO A 211 20.06 -19.94 -8.94
C PRO A 211 20.28 -18.56 -9.56
N VAL A 212 19.20 -17.92 -9.94
CA VAL A 212 19.18 -16.54 -10.46
C VAL A 212 18.46 -15.66 -9.46
N SER A 213 18.95 -14.44 -9.26
CA SER A 213 18.25 -13.43 -8.51
C SER A 213 18.18 -12.12 -9.30
N CYS A 214 17.02 -11.47 -9.28
CA CYS A 214 16.83 -10.17 -9.91
C CYS A 214 15.94 -9.27 -9.03
N LEU A 215 16.26 -7.97 -9.07
CA LEU A 215 15.40 -6.93 -8.55
C LEU A 215 14.35 -6.61 -9.62
N CYS A 216 13.08 -6.65 -9.23
CA CYS A 216 11.98 -6.20 -10.07
C CYS A 216 11.26 -5.05 -9.39
N VAL A 217 10.95 -3.99 -10.12
CA VAL A 217 10.15 -2.86 -9.64
C VAL A 217 8.93 -2.72 -10.52
N VAL A 218 7.75 -2.76 -9.93
CA VAL A 218 6.45 -2.65 -10.60
C VAL A 218 5.79 -1.32 -10.24
N THR A 219 5.24 -0.62 -11.21
CA THR A 219 4.51 0.65 -11.02
C THR A 219 3.31 0.75 -11.97
N PRO A 220 2.11 1.14 -11.51
CA PRO A 220 1.72 1.15 -10.11
C PRO A 220 1.71 -0.27 -9.51
N PRO A 221 1.69 -0.42 -8.18
CA PRO A 221 1.56 -1.73 -7.55
C PRO A 221 0.32 -2.48 -8.02
N VAL A 222 0.48 -3.75 -8.31
CA VAL A 222 -0.58 -4.70 -8.67
C VAL A 222 -0.53 -5.88 -7.70
N LEU A 223 -1.69 -6.37 -7.28
CA LEU A 223 -1.86 -7.56 -6.44
C LEU A 223 -2.71 -8.58 -7.18
#